data_e7a9bcb9d6374fbadf9107e23a184984
#
_entry.id   e7a9bcb9d6374fbadf9107e23a184984
#
_cell.length_a   1.000
_cell.length_b   1.000
_cell.length_c   1.000
_cell.angle_alpha   90.00
_cell.angle_beta   90.00
_cell.angle_gamma   90.00
#
_symmetry.space_group_name_H-M   'P 1'
#
loop_
_entity.id
_entity.type
_entity.pdbx_description
1 polymer ?
#
loop_
_entity_poly.entity_id
_entity_poly.type
_entity_poly.pdbx_seq_one_letter_code
_entity_poly.pdbx_strand_id
1 'polypeptide(L)'
;MNVPRLRHLLHVLLCLISLPALNGCVSPIALNKAVGAYDDAITSAGSKQLLKNIARAHLHQPIHFTGVSNVAATFDFSFNAGATPALGGLAGAVLMPIFGGSVSENPTISIVPIEGEEFTKRLLTPFQQNKLTLLLRQRFDVDHLIRLMTQEVRLDHSGQPIAYRNTPSDRAGYEMFRRVALHLSAIQDVNQLYAEPVNFSRTWTIPAGSVTAEGFQALEKDFSVLYNKEDNTYTLRKQVPGPILITNYDPATLSAEERARLSTGAESWIDNDVAFDIHPDYPGGAWPMKGAFRLRSFHSILYFLGQSLDEDPEYEVEKDARTPPIANEENPDATIGFIVSGSPPLEADLAIRTNNHYYSVNTAGPLANWNRDGFQMLYLLFQMTITDIPRVGVPSITIAK
;
A
#
# COMPACT_ATOMS: atom_id res chain seq x y z
N MET A 1 68.40 36.06 -6.95
CA MET A 1 67.15 35.36 -7.40
C MET A 1 66.00 35.82 -6.50
N ASN A 2 65.03 36.56 -7.04
CA ASN A 2 64.01 37.25 -6.23
C ASN A 2 63.02 36.30 -5.59
N VAL A 3 63.07 36.17 -4.29
CA VAL A 3 62.18 35.36 -3.43
C VAL A 3 60.68 35.62 -3.65
N PRO A 4 60.15 36.80 -4.00
CA PRO A 4 58.75 37.06 -4.22
C PRO A 4 58.17 36.33 -5.46
N ARG A 5 58.91 36.18 -6.54
CA ARG A 5 58.47 35.50 -7.77
C ARG A 5 58.34 34.00 -7.57
N LEU A 6 59.15 33.38 -6.73
CA LEU A 6 59.06 31.96 -6.42
C LEU A 6 57.82 31.65 -5.58
N ARG A 7 57.42 32.53 -4.64
CA ARG A 7 56.20 32.39 -3.85
C ARG A 7 54.94 32.47 -4.73
N HIS A 8 54.88 33.40 -5.67
CA HIS A 8 53.72 33.49 -6.59
C HIS A 8 53.61 32.28 -7.51
N LEU A 9 54.74 31.77 -8.02
CA LEU A 9 54.77 30.53 -8.81
C LEU A 9 54.29 29.31 -8.02
N LEU A 10 54.67 29.21 -6.74
CA LEU A 10 54.26 28.13 -5.84
C LEU A 10 52.77 28.19 -5.54
N HIS A 11 52.17 29.38 -5.34
CA HIS A 11 50.72 29.53 -5.14
C HIS A 11 49.90 29.21 -6.39
N VAL A 12 50.37 29.61 -7.56
CA VAL A 12 49.76 29.30 -8.85
C VAL A 12 49.83 27.80 -9.13
N LEU A 13 50.95 27.15 -8.83
CA LEU A 13 51.14 25.71 -8.97
C LEU A 13 50.23 24.95 -7.97
N LEU A 14 50.08 25.42 -6.73
CA LEU A 14 49.21 24.82 -5.71
C LEU A 14 47.73 24.96 -6.10
N CYS A 15 47.33 26.11 -6.66
CA CYS A 15 45.97 26.27 -7.20
C CYS A 15 45.71 25.41 -8.43
N LEU A 16 46.69 25.22 -9.30
CA LEU A 16 46.55 24.32 -10.47
C LEU A 16 46.46 22.85 -10.10
N ILE A 17 47.10 22.42 -9.01
CA ILE A 17 47.05 21.02 -8.52
C ILE A 17 45.75 20.76 -7.73
N SER A 18 45.11 21.76 -7.15
CA SER A 18 43.85 21.61 -6.44
C SER A 18 42.62 21.57 -7.35
N LEU A 19 42.70 22.03 -8.60
CA LEU A 19 41.59 21.93 -9.58
C LEU A 19 41.11 20.53 -9.91
N PRO A 20 41.97 19.49 -10.11
CA PRO A 20 41.49 18.16 -10.39
C PRO A 20 40.80 17.45 -9.21
N ALA A 21 41.00 17.91 -7.96
CA ALA A 21 40.35 17.33 -6.79
C ALA A 21 38.85 17.68 -6.68
N LEU A 22 38.37 18.66 -7.40
CA LEU A 22 36.95 19.08 -7.44
C LEU A 22 36.10 18.22 -8.42
N ASN A 23 36.75 17.51 -9.33
CA ASN A 23 36.03 16.70 -10.34
C ASN A 23 35.38 15.44 -9.76
N GLY A 24 35.77 14.94 -8.58
CA GLY A 24 35.21 13.75 -7.93
C GLY A 24 33.87 13.98 -7.23
N CYS A 25 33.50 15.23 -6.89
CA CYS A 25 32.31 15.54 -6.08
C CYS A 25 31.04 15.80 -6.90
N VAL A 26 31.15 16.07 -8.20
CA VAL A 26 29.98 16.44 -9.03
C VAL A 26 29.15 15.22 -9.43
N SER A 27 29.81 14.08 -9.70
CA SER A 27 29.14 12.85 -10.12
C SER A 27 28.18 12.26 -9.08
N PRO A 28 28.53 12.14 -7.79
CA PRO A 28 27.57 11.65 -6.77
C PRO A 28 26.39 12.62 -6.55
N ILE A 29 26.61 13.94 -6.66
CA ILE A 29 25.54 14.93 -6.51
C ILE A 29 24.55 14.84 -7.68
N ALA A 30 25.05 14.74 -8.91
CA ALA A 30 24.23 14.58 -10.10
C ALA A 30 23.44 13.27 -10.03
N LEU A 31 24.07 12.16 -9.64
CA LEU A 31 23.42 10.86 -9.48
C LEU A 31 22.31 10.91 -8.41
N ASN A 32 22.57 11.45 -7.23
CA ASN A 32 21.57 11.55 -6.17
C ASN A 32 20.36 12.40 -6.60
N LYS A 33 20.60 13.51 -7.31
CA LYS A 33 19.52 14.34 -7.83
C LYS A 33 18.69 13.61 -8.89
N ALA A 34 19.35 12.89 -9.79
CA ALA A 34 18.69 12.12 -10.82
C ALA A 34 17.84 10.97 -10.22
N VAL A 35 18.40 10.20 -9.28
CA VAL A 35 17.68 9.09 -8.60
C VAL A 35 16.42 9.62 -7.92
N GLY A 36 16.49 10.74 -7.18
CA GLY A 36 15.31 11.36 -6.56
C GLY A 36 14.27 11.80 -7.60
N ALA A 37 14.70 12.46 -8.67
CA ALA A 37 13.80 12.92 -9.73
C ALA A 37 13.12 11.74 -10.47
N TYR A 38 13.83 10.62 -10.68
CA TYR A 38 13.24 9.41 -11.28
C TYR A 38 12.25 8.73 -10.34
N ASP A 39 12.56 8.63 -9.06
CA ASP A 39 11.66 8.06 -8.05
C ASP A 39 10.36 8.85 -7.97
N ASP A 40 10.45 10.18 -7.89
CA ASP A 40 9.29 11.08 -7.91
C ASP A 40 8.47 10.93 -9.21
N ALA A 41 9.14 10.84 -10.36
CA ALA A 41 8.48 10.68 -11.65
C ALA A 41 7.74 9.34 -11.76
N ILE A 42 8.35 8.23 -11.31
CA ILE A 42 7.75 6.89 -11.33
C ILE A 42 6.55 6.82 -10.38
N THR A 43 6.69 7.34 -9.17
CA THR A 43 5.63 7.36 -8.16
C THR A 43 4.44 8.22 -8.63
N SER A 44 4.72 9.41 -9.18
CA SER A 44 3.71 10.28 -9.79
C SER A 44 3.02 9.61 -10.98
N ALA A 45 3.76 8.93 -11.86
CA ALA A 45 3.20 8.21 -13.00
C ALA A 45 2.28 7.08 -12.54
N GLY A 46 2.65 6.31 -11.52
CA GLY A 46 1.83 5.25 -10.92
C GLY A 46 0.52 5.80 -10.34
N SER A 47 0.59 6.89 -9.58
CA SER A 47 -0.57 7.55 -9.01
C SER A 47 -1.52 8.10 -10.10
N LYS A 48 -0.98 8.76 -11.13
CA LYS A 48 -1.76 9.22 -12.29
C LYS A 48 -2.41 8.08 -13.04
N GLN A 49 -1.74 6.94 -13.15
CA GLN A 49 -2.27 5.74 -13.80
C GLN A 49 -3.44 5.14 -13.04
N LEU A 50 -3.38 5.09 -11.70
CA LEU A 50 -4.49 4.66 -10.85
C LEU A 50 -5.70 5.58 -11.03
N LEU A 51 -5.51 6.88 -10.92
CA LEU A 51 -6.59 7.85 -11.12
C LEU A 51 -7.18 7.75 -12.53
N LYS A 52 -6.34 7.51 -13.55
CA LYS A 52 -6.80 7.29 -14.93
C LYS A 52 -7.64 6.02 -15.07
N ASN A 53 -7.33 4.97 -14.32
CA ASN A 53 -8.11 3.75 -14.35
C ASN A 53 -9.44 3.87 -13.58
N ILE A 54 -9.52 4.71 -12.55
CA ILE A 54 -10.80 5.09 -11.93
C ILE A 54 -11.66 5.86 -12.94
N ALA A 55 -11.08 6.85 -13.63
CA ALA A 55 -11.78 7.59 -14.68
C ALA A 55 -12.21 6.68 -15.85
N ARG A 56 -11.41 5.67 -16.21
CA ARG A 56 -11.80 4.66 -17.21
C ARG A 56 -12.96 3.80 -16.74
N ALA A 57 -12.93 3.36 -15.47
CA ALA A 57 -14.02 2.60 -14.87
C ALA A 57 -15.32 3.40 -14.88
N HIS A 58 -15.29 4.70 -14.52
CA HIS A 58 -16.40 5.63 -14.63
C HIS A 58 -16.94 5.76 -16.05
N LEU A 59 -16.07 5.76 -17.07
CA LEU A 59 -16.42 5.89 -18.47
C LEU A 59 -16.69 4.54 -19.18
N HIS A 60 -16.79 3.45 -18.44
CA HIS A 60 -16.92 2.07 -18.96
C HIS A 60 -15.83 1.67 -19.96
N GLN A 61 -14.62 2.22 -19.80
CA GLN A 61 -13.48 1.93 -20.65
C GLN A 61 -12.60 0.81 -20.05
N PRO A 62 -11.84 0.08 -20.88
CA PRO A 62 -10.94 -0.96 -20.39
C PRO A 62 -9.87 -0.40 -19.43
N ILE A 63 -9.67 -1.09 -18.31
CA ILE A 63 -8.61 -0.82 -17.35
C ILE A 63 -7.29 -1.32 -17.95
N HIS A 64 -6.24 -0.50 -17.87
CA HIS A 64 -4.94 -0.84 -18.41
C HIS A 64 -3.82 -0.27 -17.54
N PHE A 65 -2.78 -1.06 -17.31
CA PHE A 65 -1.61 -0.67 -16.52
C PHE A 65 -0.33 -0.82 -17.33
N THR A 66 0.63 0.05 -17.04
CA THR A 66 1.99 -0.04 -17.54
C THR A 66 2.96 0.05 -16.38
N GLY A 67 4.07 -0.65 -16.48
CA GLY A 67 5.13 -0.61 -15.48
C GLY A 67 6.43 -0.07 -16.06
N VAL A 68 7.25 0.53 -15.22
CA VAL A 68 8.63 0.87 -15.55
C VAL A 68 9.51 -0.31 -15.17
N SER A 69 10.11 -0.96 -16.17
CA SER A 69 10.94 -2.15 -15.94
C SER A 69 12.40 -1.82 -15.67
N ASN A 70 12.88 -0.73 -16.24
CA ASN A 70 14.27 -0.27 -16.10
C ASN A 70 14.39 1.23 -16.35
N VAL A 71 15.26 1.88 -15.59
CA VAL A 71 15.72 3.25 -15.83
C VAL A 71 17.23 3.19 -15.90
N ALA A 72 17.81 3.50 -17.06
CA ALA A 72 19.23 3.66 -17.23
C ALA A 72 19.53 5.12 -17.60
N ALA A 73 20.49 5.73 -16.94
CA ALA A 73 20.92 7.09 -17.24
C ALA A 73 22.41 7.12 -17.56
N THR A 74 22.75 7.79 -18.66
CA THR A 74 24.14 8.09 -19.01
C THR A 74 24.36 9.58 -18.76
N PHE A 75 25.41 9.90 -18.04
CA PHE A 75 25.80 11.28 -17.73
C PHE A 75 27.01 11.67 -18.54
N ASP A 76 26.89 12.71 -19.35
CA ASP A 76 28.00 13.32 -20.07
C ASP A 76 28.43 14.60 -19.35
N PHE A 77 29.66 14.62 -18.88
CA PHE A 77 30.27 15.77 -18.25
C PHE A 77 31.21 16.48 -19.23
N SER A 78 30.92 17.71 -19.56
CA SER A 78 31.82 18.51 -20.37
C SER A 78 32.28 19.75 -19.61
N PHE A 79 33.60 19.99 -19.63
CA PHE A 79 34.21 21.16 -19.05
C PHE A 79 34.91 21.94 -20.15
N ASN A 80 34.52 23.19 -20.32
CA ASN A 80 35.18 24.14 -21.21
C ASN A 80 36.01 25.14 -20.41
N ALA A 81 37.32 25.14 -20.62
CA ALA A 81 38.20 26.17 -20.12
C ALA A 81 38.67 27.03 -21.29
N GLY A 82 38.38 28.29 -21.29
CA GLY A 82 38.77 29.23 -22.32
C GLY A 82 39.30 30.54 -21.70
N ALA A 83 40.02 31.32 -22.48
CA ALA A 83 40.41 32.67 -22.10
C ALA A 83 40.02 33.61 -23.24
N THR A 84 39.26 34.66 -22.94
CA THR A 84 38.97 35.75 -23.90
C THR A 84 39.84 36.96 -23.62
N PRO A 85 40.40 37.59 -24.67
CA PRO A 85 41.07 38.86 -24.50
C PRO A 85 40.05 39.93 -24.10
N ALA A 86 40.35 40.75 -23.09
CA ALA A 86 39.53 41.87 -22.73
C ALA A 86 39.50 42.86 -23.89
N LEU A 87 38.31 43.19 -24.41
CA LEU A 87 38.08 44.22 -25.39
C LEU A 87 38.29 45.62 -24.71
N GLY A 88 39.51 46.12 -24.75
CA GLY A 88 39.85 47.43 -24.26
C GLY A 88 41.27 47.79 -24.71
N GLY A 89 41.40 48.58 -25.75
CA GLY A 89 42.68 49.08 -26.24
C GLY A 89 43.34 49.91 -25.23
N LEU A 90 44.41 49.40 -24.63
CA LEU A 90 45.61 50.05 -24.14
C LEU A 90 46.45 49.00 -23.40
N ALA A 91 47.73 48.94 -23.71
CA ALA A 91 48.79 48.06 -23.28
C ALA A 91 48.59 47.34 -21.96
N GLY A 92 48.22 46.06 -22.03
CA GLY A 92 48.07 45.16 -20.88
C GLY A 92 46.86 44.27 -20.99
N ALA A 93 46.81 43.38 -22.01
CA ALA A 93 45.72 42.40 -22.19
C ALA A 93 45.66 41.46 -20.99
N VAL A 94 44.75 41.71 -20.06
CA VAL A 94 44.38 40.75 -19.01
C VAL A 94 43.47 39.71 -19.64
N LEU A 95 43.95 38.48 -19.80
CA LEU A 95 43.14 37.35 -20.19
C LEU A 95 42.16 37.02 -19.06
N MET A 96 40.88 37.16 -19.30
CA MET A 96 39.87 36.70 -18.37
C MET A 96 39.58 35.22 -18.61
N PRO A 97 39.86 34.33 -17.64
CA PRO A 97 39.53 32.92 -17.78
C PRO A 97 38.02 32.74 -17.71
N ILE A 98 37.47 32.00 -18.69
CA ILE A 98 36.07 31.55 -18.68
C ILE A 98 36.10 30.08 -18.36
N PHE A 99 35.45 29.73 -17.26
CA PHE A 99 35.20 28.33 -16.89
C PHE A 99 33.72 28.04 -17.08
N GLY A 100 33.40 27.10 -17.93
CA GLY A 100 32.04 26.59 -18.15
C GLY A 100 32.02 25.08 -17.97
N GLY A 101 31.04 24.57 -17.24
CA GLY A 101 30.80 23.16 -17.14
C GLY A 101 29.34 22.89 -17.50
N SER A 102 29.08 21.86 -18.28
CA SER A 102 27.72 21.36 -18.52
C SER A 102 27.65 19.88 -18.17
N VAL A 103 26.52 19.49 -17.58
CA VAL A 103 26.15 18.08 -17.34
C VAL A 103 24.94 17.82 -18.22
N SER A 104 25.07 16.86 -19.14
CA SER A 104 23.96 16.38 -19.94
C SER A 104 23.60 14.97 -19.45
N GLU A 105 22.32 14.75 -19.28
CA GLU A 105 21.76 13.47 -18.88
C GLU A 105 20.91 12.90 -20.04
N ASN A 106 21.16 11.65 -20.39
CA ASN A 106 20.42 10.95 -21.43
C ASN A 106 19.76 9.70 -20.81
N PRO A 107 18.54 9.83 -20.25
CA PRO A 107 17.84 8.71 -19.66
C PRO A 107 17.24 7.79 -20.73
N THR A 108 17.36 6.49 -20.50
CA THR A 108 16.61 5.47 -21.22
C THR A 108 15.63 4.83 -20.25
N ILE A 109 14.35 4.98 -20.51
CA ILE A 109 13.26 4.45 -19.68
C ILE A 109 12.56 3.35 -20.48
N SER A 110 12.52 2.14 -19.93
CA SER A 110 11.78 1.02 -20.52
C SER A 110 10.40 0.92 -19.87
N ILE A 111 9.35 1.20 -20.63
CA ILE A 111 7.95 1.08 -20.22
C ILE A 111 7.37 -0.18 -20.85
N VAL A 112 6.79 -1.04 -20.04
CA VAL A 112 6.17 -2.29 -20.48
C VAL A 112 4.70 -2.33 -20.07
N PRO A 113 3.80 -2.83 -20.93
CA PRO A 113 2.42 -3.07 -20.53
C PRO A 113 2.39 -4.19 -19.48
N ILE A 114 1.54 -4.02 -18.46
CA ILE A 114 1.21 -5.05 -17.49
C ILE A 114 -0.09 -5.68 -17.96
N GLU A 115 0.02 -6.81 -18.67
CA GLU A 115 -1.10 -7.47 -19.32
C GLU A 115 -0.91 -9.00 -19.34
N GLY A 116 -1.88 -9.73 -19.88
CA GLY A 116 -1.84 -11.17 -19.99
C GLY A 116 -2.75 -11.87 -18.98
N GLU A 117 -2.90 -13.19 -19.16
CA GLU A 117 -3.82 -14.01 -18.38
C GLU A 117 -3.55 -13.95 -16.87
N GLU A 118 -2.28 -14.07 -16.49
CA GLU A 118 -1.89 -14.09 -15.08
C GLU A 118 -2.20 -12.77 -14.37
N PHE A 119 -1.90 -11.63 -15.02
CA PHE A 119 -2.24 -10.32 -14.48
C PHE A 119 -3.77 -10.14 -14.41
N THR A 120 -4.50 -10.49 -15.46
CA THR A 120 -5.97 -10.40 -15.49
C THR A 120 -6.59 -11.23 -14.38
N LYS A 121 -6.09 -12.45 -14.17
CA LYS A 121 -6.53 -13.32 -13.09
C LYS A 121 -6.33 -12.68 -11.71
N ARG A 122 -5.16 -12.11 -11.44
CA ARG A 122 -4.88 -11.39 -10.19
C ARG A 122 -5.76 -10.16 -10.00
N LEU A 123 -5.97 -9.41 -11.07
CA LEU A 123 -6.83 -8.22 -11.07
C LEU A 123 -8.28 -8.56 -10.70
N LEU A 124 -8.78 -9.71 -11.14
CA LEU A 124 -10.15 -10.18 -10.91
C LEU A 124 -10.31 -11.04 -9.64
N THR A 125 -9.22 -11.58 -9.10
CA THR A 125 -9.28 -12.40 -7.90
C THR A 125 -9.53 -11.52 -6.67
N PRO A 126 -10.54 -11.83 -5.84
CA PRO A 126 -10.77 -11.12 -4.58
C PRO A 126 -9.55 -11.19 -3.66
N PHE A 127 -9.34 -10.14 -2.88
CA PHE A 127 -8.31 -10.15 -1.84
C PHE A 127 -8.59 -11.23 -0.82
N GLN A 128 -7.55 -11.82 -0.29
CA GLN A 128 -7.64 -12.77 0.81
C GLN A 128 -7.60 -12.04 2.16
N GLN A 129 -8.13 -12.67 3.21
CA GLN A 129 -8.21 -12.12 4.57
C GLN A 129 -6.85 -11.60 5.09
N ASN A 130 -5.74 -12.26 4.78
CA ASN A 130 -4.41 -11.86 5.21
C ASN A 130 -3.99 -10.47 4.71
N LYS A 131 -4.50 -10.01 3.57
CA LYS A 131 -4.20 -8.68 3.02
C LYS A 131 -4.88 -7.56 3.82
N LEU A 132 -6.17 -7.73 4.12
CA LEU A 132 -6.91 -6.78 4.97
C LEU A 132 -6.28 -6.71 6.36
N THR A 133 -6.02 -7.85 6.98
CA THR A 133 -5.47 -7.88 8.35
C THR A 133 -4.05 -7.37 8.44
N LEU A 134 -3.23 -7.55 7.37
CA LEU A 134 -1.91 -6.90 7.30
C LEU A 134 -2.03 -5.37 7.41
N LEU A 135 -2.98 -4.77 6.71
CA LEU A 135 -3.21 -3.33 6.73
C LEU A 135 -3.80 -2.87 8.08
N LEU A 136 -4.76 -3.59 8.63
CA LEU A 136 -5.31 -3.28 9.97
C LEU A 136 -4.23 -3.29 11.06
N ARG A 137 -3.29 -4.22 11.01
CA ARG A 137 -2.16 -4.29 11.94
C ARG A 137 -1.18 -3.12 11.79
N GLN A 138 -1.12 -2.48 10.64
CA GLN A 138 -0.37 -1.25 10.42
C GLN A 138 -1.14 0.00 10.87
N ARG A 139 -2.28 -0.16 11.56
CA ARG A 139 -3.14 0.91 12.06
C ARG A 139 -3.75 1.80 10.97
N PHE A 140 -3.95 1.25 9.78
CA PHE A 140 -4.83 1.91 8.82
C PHE A 140 -6.23 2.01 9.38
N ASP A 141 -6.91 3.09 9.04
CA ASP A 141 -8.29 3.33 9.44
C ASP A 141 -9.21 2.20 8.95
N VAL A 142 -9.97 1.62 9.87
CA VAL A 142 -10.82 0.45 9.58
C VAL A 142 -12.01 0.84 8.71
N ASP A 143 -12.56 2.04 8.86
CA ASP A 143 -13.68 2.51 8.02
C ASP A 143 -13.22 2.63 6.56
N HIS A 144 -12.07 3.26 6.31
CA HIS A 144 -11.46 3.32 5.00
C HIS A 144 -11.24 1.93 4.38
N LEU A 145 -10.60 1.02 5.14
CA LEU A 145 -10.28 -0.32 4.66
C LEU A 145 -11.54 -1.11 4.31
N ILE A 146 -12.54 -1.10 5.18
CA ILE A 146 -13.79 -1.83 4.97
C ILE A 146 -14.53 -1.25 3.76
N ARG A 147 -14.68 0.07 3.65
CA ARG A 147 -15.34 0.72 2.50
C ARG A 147 -14.65 0.37 1.18
N LEU A 148 -13.33 0.42 1.17
CA LEU A 148 -12.54 0.19 -0.05
C LEU A 148 -12.48 -1.28 -0.43
N MET A 149 -12.16 -2.15 0.52
CA MET A 149 -11.84 -3.56 0.26
C MET A 149 -13.03 -4.51 0.29
N THR A 150 -14.21 -4.11 0.81
CA THR A 150 -15.31 -5.05 0.99
C THR A 150 -16.53 -4.71 0.14
N GLN A 151 -17.18 -5.74 -0.40
CA GLN A 151 -18.37 -5.59 -1.22
C GLN A 151 -19.67 -5.75 -0.43
N GLU A 152 -19.63 -6.47 0.69
CA GLU A 152 -20.78 -6.71 1.56
C GLU A 152 -20.33 -7.10 2.97
N VAL A 153 -21.18 -6.83 3.95
CA VAL A 153 -21.10 -7.43 5.28
C VAL A 153 -22.24 -8.46 5.44
N ARG A 154 -21.93 -9.59 6.02
CA ARG A 154 -22.90 -10.63 6.36
C ARG A 154 -23.02 -10.70 7.86
N LEU A 155 -24.17 -10.34 8.39
CA LEU A 155 -24.46 -10.44 9.82
C LEU A 155 -25.15 -11.76 10.12
N ASP A 156 -24.68 -12.47 11.12
CA ASP A 156 -25.32 -13.68 11.60
C ASP A 156 -26.57 -13.34 12.43
N HIS A 157 -27.72 -13.80 11.95
CA HIS A 157 -29.00 -13.70 12.67
C HIS A 157 -29.45 -15.10 13.05
N SER A 158 -29.07 -15.54 14.23
CA SER A 158 -29.47 -16.86 14.77
C SER A 158 -29.07 -18.04 13.87
N GLY A 159 -27.84 -18.00 13.32
CA GLY A 159 -27.32 -19.04 12.44
C GLY A 159 -27.66 -18.86 10.95
N GLN A 160 -28.33 -17.77 10.58
CA GLN A 160 -28.61 -17.43 9.18
C GLN A 160 -27.97 -16.08 8.84
N PRO A 161 -26.94 -16.06 7.97
CA PRO A 161 -26.30 -14.81 7.59
C PRO A 161 -27.17 -13.99 6.62
N ILE A 162 -27.40 -12.73 6.95
CA ILE A 162 -28.05 -11.75 6.07
C ILE A 162 -26.95 -10.86 5.48
N ALA A 163 -26.93 -10.72 4.16
CA ALA A 163 -25.96 -9.90 3.43
C ALA A 163 -26.47 -8.45 3.27
N TYR A 164 -25.60 -7.48 3.56
CA TYR A 164 -25.82 -6.06 3.36
C TYR A 164 -24.71 -5.53 2.46
N ARG A 165 -25.08 -5.04 1.28
CA ARG A 165 -24.13 -4.66 0.23
C ARG A 165 -23.55 -3.27 0.45
N ASN A 166 -22.28 -3.13 0.14
CA ASN A 166 -21.61 -1.84 0.00
C ASN A 166 -21.89 -1.26 -1.40
N THR A 167 -23.16 -0.92 -1.64
CA THR A 167 -23.69 -0.41 -2.91
C THR A 167 -24.70 0.68 -2.57
N PRO A 168 -24.40 1.97 -2.78
CA PRO A 168 -25.26 3.10 -2.35
C PRO A 168 -26.69 3.05 -2.89
N SER A 169 -26.91 2.54 -4.10
CA SER A 169 -28.24 2.34 -4.68
C SER A 169 -29.08 1.27 -3.95
N ASP A 170 -28.47 0.31 -3.27
CA ASP A 170 -29.14 -0.59 -2.30
C ASP A 170 -29.18 0.12 -0.93
N ARG A 171 -30.06 1.09 -0.78
CA ARG A 171 -30.07 1.99 0.38
C ARG A 171 -30.06 1.25 1.72
N ALA A 172 -30.94 0.26 1.90
CA ALA A 172 -31.04 -0.47 3.15
C ALA A 172 -29.79 -1.30 3.46
N GLY A 173 -29.23 -1.94 2.41
CA GLY A 173 -27.97 -2.69 2.50
C GLY A 173 -26.80 -1.77 2.82
N TYR A 174 -26.67 -0.67 2.10
CA TYR A 174 -25.58 0.29 2.27
C TYR A 174 -25.61 0.96 3.65
N GLU A 175 -26.77 1.42 4.12
CA GLU A 175 -26.88 2.03 5.45
C GLU A 175 -26.46 1.05 6.56
N MET A 176 -26.88 -0.21 6.49
CA MET A 176 -26.47 -1.22 7.47
C MET A 176 -24.96 -1.51 7.37
N PHE A 177 -24.43 -1.66 6.15
CA PHE A 177 -23.00 -1.84 5.92
C PHE A 177 -22.19 -0.70 6.54
N ARG A 178 -22.59 0.56 6.29
CA ARG A 178 -21.92 1.74 6.83
C ARG A 178 -21.98 1.80 8.34
N ARG A 179 -23.13 1.50 8.94
CA ARG A 179 -23.29 1.47 10.41
C ARG A 179 -22.35 0.46 11.06
N VAL A 180 -22.18 -0.72 10.45
CA VAL A 180 -21.22 -1.73 10.96
C VAL A 180 -19.79 -1.20 10.84
N ALA A 181 -19.40 -0.62 9.70
CA ALA A 181 -18.07 -0.04 9.51
C ALA A 181 -17.78 1.07 10.54
N LEU A 182 -18.70 2.01 10.72
CA LEU A 182 -18.58 3.09 11.72
C LEU A 182 -18.49 2.56 13.16
N HIS A 183 -19.19 1.47 13.46
CA HIS A 183 -19.11 0.86 14.79
C HIS A 183 -17.72 0.26 15.05
N LEU A 184 -17.12 -0.40 14.06
CA LEU A 184 -15.75 -0.91 14.17
C LEU A 184 -14.72 0.21 14.22
N SER A 185 -14.93 1.31 13.50
CA SER A 185 -14.10 2.52 13.59
C SER A 185 -14.10 3.08 15.01
N ALA A 186 -15.27 3.26 15.61
CA ALA A 186 -15.38 3.73 16.99
C ALA A 186 -14.69 2.81 18.03
N ILE A 187 -14.63 1.50 17.77
CA ILE A 187 -13.87 0.55 18.61
C ILE A 187 -12.36 0.71 18.37
N GLN A 188 -11.94 0.97 17.12
CA GLN A 188 -10.54 1.22 16.78
C GLN A 188 -10.02 2.50 17.46
N ASP A 189 -10.80 3.56 17.50
CA ASP A 189 -10.42 4.84 18.10
C ASP A 189 -10.06 4.74 19.59
N VAL A 190 -10.71 3.82 20.28
CA VAL A 190 -10.36 3.53 21.68
C VAL A 190 -9.30 2.42 21.82
N ASN A 191 -8.64 2.03 20.73
CA ASN A 191 -7.61 0.98 20.66
C ASN A 191 -8.07 -0.39 21.19
N GLN A 192 -9.33 -0.75 20.96
CA GLN A 192 -9.91 -2.02 21.39
C GLN A 192 -10.32 -2.91 20.20
N LEU A 193 -9.86 -2.60 19.00
CA LEU A 193 -10.08 -3.43 17.81
C LEU A 193 -8.84 -4.31 17.56
N TYR A 194 -9.04 -5.61 17.55
CA TYR A 194 -8.02 -6.62 17.30
C TYR A 194 -8.29 -7.32 15.98
N ALA A 195 -7.25 -7.58 15.19
CA ALA A 195 -7.33 -8.34 13.95
C ALA A 195 -6.26 -9.44 13.99
N GLU A 196 -6.57 -10.54 14.68
CA GLU A 196 -5.58 -11.54 15.04
C GLU A 196 -6.02 -12.97 14.65
N PRO A 197 -5.07 -13.87 14.32
CA PRO A 197 -5.38 -15.26 14.13
C PRO A 197 -5.81 -15.91 15.45
N VAL A 198 -6.92 -16.61 15.42
CA VAL A 198 -7.39 -17.38 16.58
C VAL A 198 -6.62 -18.70 16.63
N ASN A 199 -5.42 -18.67 17.19
CA ASN A 199 -4.59 -19.86 17.32
C ASN A 199 -5.23 -20.85 18.31
N PHE A 200 -5.36 -22.10 17.94
CA PHE A 200 -5.91 -23.15 18.79
C PHE A 200 -5.04 -24.40 18.79
N SER A 201 -5.17 -25.20 19.87
CA SER A 201 -4.47 -26.47 19.98
C SER A 201 -5.28 -27.60 19.35
N ARG A 202 -4.72 -28.27 18.34
CA ARG A 202 -5.23 -29.59 17.91
C ARG A 202 -4.52 -30.69 18.70
N THR A 203 -5.31 -31.68 19.09
CA THR A 203 -4.83 -32.81 19.87
C THR A 203 -5.17 -34.10 19.12
N TRP A 204 -4.21 -35.00 19.04
CA TRP A 204 -4.42 -36.34 18.48
C TRP A 204 -3.94 -37.36 19.51
N THR A 205 -4.62 -38.47 19.57
CA THR A 205 -4.24 -39.61 20.42
C THR A 205 -3.86 -40.78 19.53
N ILE A 206 -2.66 -41.32 19.70
CA ILE A 206 -2.16 -42.48 18.97
C ILE A 206 -1.68 -43.56 19.94
N PRO A 207 -1.83 -44.85 19.64
CA PRO A 207 -1.31 -45.91 20.47
C PRO A 207 0.22 -45.88 20.55
N ALA A 208 0.80 -46.00 21.73
CA ALA A 208 2.24 -45.93 21.90
C ALA A 208 3.00 -47.04 21.14
N GLY A 209 2.40 -48.22 21.02
CA GLY A 209 2.98 -49.33 20.27
C GLY A 209 2.99 -49.15 18.75
N SER A 210 2.33 -48.13 18.19
CA SER A 210 2.34 -47.83 16.77
C SER A 210 3.48 -46.94 16.32
N VAL A 211 4.31 -46.44 17.25
CA VAL A 211 5.38 -45.45 16.98
C VAL A 211 6.75 -46.09 17.17
N THR A 212 7.58 -46.05 16.14
CA THR A 212 9.00 -46.44 16.22
C THR A 212 9.83 -45.35 16.90
N ALA A 213 11.06 -45.65 17.33
CA ALA A 213 11.96 -44.67 17.94
C ALA A 213 12.27 -43.50 16.99
N GLU A 214 12.48 -43.77 15.70
CA GLU A 214 12.70 -42.72 14.68
C GLU A 214 11.42 -41.92 14.45
N GLY A 215 10.24 -42.59 14.41
CA GLY A 215 8.94 -41.95 14.31
C GLY A 215 8.68 -41.01 15.48
N PHE A 216 9.05 -41.38 16.70
CA PHE A 216 8.92 -40.55 17.87
C PHE A 216 9.77 -39.26 17.76
N GLN A 217 11.03 -39.37 17.36
CA GLN A 217 11.90 -38.23 17.13
C GLN A 217 11.35 -37.26 16.04
N ALA A 218 10.69 -37.79 15.03
CA ALA A 218 10.04 -36.99 14.01
C ALA A 218 8.80 -36.25 14.57
N LEU A 219 8.00 -36.92 15.41
CA LEU A 219 6.85 -36.31 16.07
C LEU A 219 7.24 -35.18 17.03
N GLU A 220 8.33 -35.34 17.80
CA GLU A 220 8.78 -34.30 18.74
C GLU A 220 9.24 -32.99 18.06
N LYS A 221 9.58 -33.01 16.76
CA LYS A 221 9.91 -31.81 16.03
C LYS A 221 8.70 -30.93 15.74
N ASP A 222 7.54 -31.54 15.54
CA ASP A 222 6.33 -30.86 15.09
C ASP A 222 5.23 -30.78 16.13
N PHE A 223 5.28 -31.62 17.17
CA PHE A 223 4.25 -31.78 18.19
C PHE A 223 4.84 -31.74 19.60
N SER A 224 4.08 -31.22 20.52
CA SER A 224 4.28 -31.50 21.94
C SER A 224 3.70 -32.88 22.23
N VAL A 225 4.55 -33.81 22.65
CA VAL A 225 4.18 -35.22 22.88
C VAL A 225 4.05 -35.49 24.38
N LEU A 226 2.89 -35.98 24.82
CA LEU A 226 2.65 -36.38 26.18
C LEU A 226 2.28 -37.88 26.21
N TYR A 227 3.03 -38.69 26.97
CA TYR A 227 2.73 -40.10 27.14
C TYR A 227 1.68 -40.28 28.24
N ASN A 228 0.57 -40.93 27.93
CA ASN A 228 -0.42 -41.37 28.90
C ASN A 228 -0.19 -42.86 29.25
N LYS A 229 0.25 -43.09 30.47
CA LYS A 229 0.60 -44.43 30.97
C LYS A 229 -0.64 -45.31 31.16
N GLU A 230 -1.79 -44.74 31.52
CA GLU A 230 -3.00 -45.46 31.82
C GLU A 230 -3.57 -46.12 30.55
N ASP A 231 -3.61 -45.40 29.45
CA ASP A 231 -4.17 -45.86 28.18
C ASP A 231 -3.10 -46.38 27.19
N ASN A 232 -1.81 -46.34 27.60
CA ASN A 232 -0.67 -46.64 26.72
C ASN A 232 -0.74 -45.91 25.36
N THR A 233 -0.97 -44.59 25.44
CA THR A 233 -1.11 -43.74 24.23
C THR A 233 -0.18 -42.53 24.33
N TYR A 234 0.16 -41.96 23.16
CA TYR A 234 0.73 -40.65 23.06
C TYR A 234 -0.36 -39.63 22.71
N THR A 235 -0.44 -38.57 23.48
CA THR A 235 -1.22 -37.38 23.14
C THR A 235 -0.29 -36.37 22.44
N LEU A 236 -0.53 -36.14 21.16
CA LEU A 236 0.18 -35.18 20.33
C LEU A 236 -0.59 -33.87 20.34
N ARG A 237 0.07 -32.78 20.66
CA ARG A 237 -0.51 -31.44 20.64
C ARG A 237 0.28 -30.53 19.72
N LYS A 238 -0.42 -29.85 18.81
CA LYS A 238 0.16 -28.84 17.92
C LYS A 238 -0.66 -27.58 17.95
N GLN A 239 0.02 -26.41 18.06
CA GLN A 239 -0.62 -25.13 17.83
C GLN A 239 -0.83 -24.96 16.33
N VAL A 240 -2.06 -24.71 15.94
CA VAL A 240 -2.47 -24.49 14.56
C VAL A 240 -2.96 -23.06 14.45
N PRO A 241 -2.46 -22.28 13.46
CA PRO A 241 -3.04 -20.98 13.21
C PRO A 241 -4.49 -21.15 12.73
N GLY A 242 -5.40 -20.51 13.46
CA GLY A 242 -6.80 -20.44 13.07
C GLY A 242 -7.07 -19.29 12.11
N PRO A 243 -8.32 -19.11 11.70
CA PRO A 243 -8.74 -17.99 10.88
C PRO A 243 -8.49 -16.67 11.62
N ILE A 244 -8.31 -15.61 10.84
CA ILE A 244 -8.18 -14.27 11.39
C ILE A 244 -9.56 -13.73 11.71
N LEU A 245 -9.74 -13.25 12.95
CA LEU A 245 -10.96 -12.59 13.40
C LEU A 245 -10.70 -11.12 13.73
N ILE A 246 -11.69 -10.28 13.41
CA ILE A 246 -11.78 -8.92 13.92
C ILE A 246 -12.64 -8.97 15.18
N THR A 247 -12.09 -8.52 16.32
CA THR A 247 -12.78 -8.61 17.63
C THR A 247 -12.59 -7.32 18.42
N ASN A 248 -13.47 -7.08 19.40
CA ASN A 248 -13.33 -6.02 20.40
C ASN A 248 -12.65 -6.50 21.70
N TYR A 249 -12.02 -7.65 21.67
CA TYR A 249 -11.25 -8.27 22.74
C TYR A 249 -10.00 -8.93 22.18
N ASP A 250 -8.97 -9.09 23.02
CA ASP A 250 -7.76 -9.82 22.61
C ASP A 250 -8.03 -11.34 22.63
N PRO A 251 -8.04 -12.02 21.46
CA PRO A 251 -8.27 -13.47 21.40
C PRO A 251 -7.23 -14.29 22.16
N ALA A 252 -6.04 -13.74 22.44
CA ALA A 252 -5.01 -14.43 23.20
C ALA A 252 -5.37 -14.61 24.68
N THR A 253 -6.29 -13.79 25.19
CA THR A 253 -6.77 -13.87 26.60
C THR A 253 -7.80 -14.96 26.82
N LEU A 254 -8.39 -15.50 25.74
CA LEU A 254 -9.40 -16.54 25.82
C LEU A 254 -8.80 -17.91 26.21
N SER A 255 -9.62 -18.77 26.81
CA SER A 255 -9.28 -20.17 27.05
C SER A 255 -9.05 -20.95 25.75
N ALA A 256 -8.37 -22.10 25.83
CA ALA A 256 -8.14 -22.95 24.66
C ALA A 256 -9.45 -23.46 24.03
N GLU A 257 -10.46 -23.75 24.87
CA GLU A 257 -11.77 -24.22 24.45
C GLU A 257 -12.57 -23.14 23.72
N GLU A 258 -12.51 -21.88 24.22
CA GLU A 258 -13.16 -20.74 23.56
C GLU A 258 -12.54 -20.44 22.21
N ARG A 259 -11.19 -20.42 22.13
CA ARG A 259 -10.49 -20.27 20.86
C ARG A 259 -10.85 -21.36 19.85
N ALA A 260 -10.92 -22.61 20.29
CA ALA A 260 -11.31 -23.72 19.42
C ALA A 260 -12.74 -23.55 18.89
N ARG A 261 -13.69 -23.12 19.72
CA ARG A 261 -15.07 -22.83 19.28
C ARG A 261 -15.16 -21.70 18.29
N LEU A 262 -14.46 -20.60 18.53
CA LEU A 262 -14.38 -19.46 17.61
C LEU A 262 -13.79 -19.88 16.25
N SER A 263 -12.69 -20.66 16.28
CA SER A 263 -12.04 -21.15 15.08
C SER A 263 -12.98 -22.02 14.25
N THR A 264 -13.69 -22.98 14.87
CA THR A 264 -14.64 -23.84 14.16
C THR A 264 -15.80 -23.04 13.55
N GLY A 265 -16.30 -22.01 14.22
CA GLY A 265 -17.32 -21.12 13.69
C GLY A 265 -16.83 -20.32 12.48
N ALA A 266 -15.56 -19.91 12.49
CA ALA A 266 -14.98 -19.13 11.42
C ALA A 266 -14.49 -19.97 10.23
N GLU A 267 -14.23 -21.28 10.40
CA GLU A 267 -13.90 -22.22 9.31
C GLU A 267 -15.02 -22.37 8.26
N SER A 268 -16.22 -21.94 8.57
CA SER A 268 -17.35 -21.95 7.62
C SER A 268 -17.27 -20.85 6.55
N TRP A 269 -16.38 -19.86 6.75
CA TRP A 269 -16.18 -18.77 5.82
C TRP A 269 -15.10 -19.10 4.78
N ILE A 270 -15.30 -18.60 3.56
CA ILE A 270 -14.37 -18.81 2.44
C ILE A 270 -13.14 -17.86 2.55
N ASP A 271 -12.07 -18.14 1.82
CA ASP A 271 -10.78 -17.47 1.91
C ASP A 271 -10.82 -15.94 1.74
N ASN A 272 -11.82 -15.41 1.05
CA ASN A 272 -12.02 -13.98 0.86
C ASN A 272 -13.06 -13.35 1.81
N ASP A 273 -13.52 -14.09 2.80
CA ASP A 273 -14.36 -13.58 3.88
C ASP A 273 -13.49 -13.33 5.13
N VAL A 274 -13.64 -12.16 5.75
CA VAL A 274 -12.98 -11.82 7.03
C VAL A 274 -14.01 -11.79 8.13
N ALA A 275 -13.95 -12.79 8.99
CA ALA A 275 -14.90 -12.94 10.10
C ALA A 275 -14.67 -11.90 11.19
N PHE A 276 -15.75 -11.51 11.88
CA PHE A 276 -15.69 -10.64 13.05
C PHE A 276 -16.66 -11.11 14.14
N ASP A 277 -16.29 -10.80 15.38
CA ASP A 277 -17.08 -11.10 16.58
C ASP A 277 -16.97 -9.95 17.58
N ILE A 278 -18.03 -9.18 17.76
CA ILE A 278 -18.13 -8.08 18.71
C ILE A 278 -18.93 -8.59 19.91
N HIS A 279 -18.22 -8.79 21.02
CA HIS A 279 -18.77 -9.38 22.23
C HIS A 279 -19.31 -8.32 23.20
N PRO A 280 -20.46 -8.55 23.88
CA PRO A 280 -21.12 -7.55 24.73
C PRO A 280 -20.31 -7.12 25.94
N ASP A 281 -19.42 -7.97 26.44
CA ASP A 281 -18.67 -7.73 27.69
C ASP A 281 -17.43 -6.83 27.51
N TYR A 282 -17.16 -6.37 26.28
CA TYR A 282 -15.99 -5.57 25.95
C TYR A 282 -16.37 -4.22 25.34
N PRO A 283 -15.45 -3.26 25.23
CA PRO A 283 -15.74 -1.95 24.62
C PRO A 283 -16.40 -2.08 23.24
N GLY A 284 -17.41 -1.25 22.99
CA GLY A 284 -18.24 -1.35 21.79
C GLY A 284 -19.30 -2.46 21.85
N GLY A 285 -19.35 -3.28 22.89
CA GLY A 285 -20.27 -4.40 23.03
C GLY A 285 -21.74 -4.04 23.22
N ALA A 286 -22.10 -2.75 23.29
CA ALA A 286 -23.49 -2.30 23.29
C ALA A 286 -24.26 -2.74 22.03
N TRP A 287 -23.54 -2.99 20.94
CA TRP A 287 -24.07 -3.61 19.72
C TRP A 287 -23.32 -4.90 19.42
N PRO A 288 -23.65 -6.02 20.08
CA PRO A 288 -23.03 -7.29 19.82
C PRO A 288 -23.39 -7.78 18.42
N MET A 289 -22.40 -8.21 17.66
CA MET A 289 -22.61 -8.70 16.30
C MET A 289 -21.56 -9.72 15.91
N LYS A 290 -21.98 -10.69 15.10
CA LYS A 290 -21.11 -11.69 14.47
C LYS A 290 -21.36 -11.71 12.98
N GLY A 291 -20.32 -11.98 12.22
CA GLY A 291 -20.47 -12.04 10.78
C GLY A 291 -19.15 -12.11 10.05
N ALA A 292 -19.21 -11.77 8.77
CA ALA A 292 -18.01 -11.66 7.95
C ALA A 292 -18.14 -10.56 6.89
N PHE A 293 -17.03 -9.93 6.58
CA PHE A 293 -16.87 -9.04 5.44
C PHE A 293 -16.39 -9.85 4.24
N ARG A 294 -17.06 -9.72 3.11
CA ARG A 294 -16.64 -10.29 1.83
C ARG A 294 -15.76 -9.29 1.08
N LEU A 295 -14.53 -9.70 0.77
CA LEU A 295 -13.56 -8.84 0.11
C LEU A 295 -13.81 -8.73 -1.40
N ARG A 296 -13.46 -7.56 -1.95
CA ARG A 296 -13.46 -7.24 -3.38
C ARG A 296 -12.15 -7.70 -4.05
N SER A 297 -12.18 -7.82 -5.38
CA SER A 297 -10.96 -7.80 -6.20
C SER A 297 -10.50 -6.36 -6.45
N PHE A 298 -9.26 -6.17 -6.88
CA PHE A 298 -8.75 -4.84 -7.20
C PHE A 298 -9.54 -4.19 -8.36
N HIS A 299 -9.95 -4.98 -9.35
CA HIS A 299 -10.85 -4.52 -10.40
C HIS A 299 -12.17 -3.97 -9.84
N SER A 300 -12.78 -4.70 -8.91
CA SER A 300 -14.05 -4.27 -8.30
C SER A 300 -13.88 -3.02 -7.44
N ILE A 301 -12.71 -2.78 -6.85
CA ILE A 301 -12.41 -1.53 -6.14
C ILE A 301 -12.39 -0.35 -7.12
N LEU A 302 -11.67 -0.48 -8.24
CA LEU A 302 -11.62 0.60 -9.24
C LEU A 302 -13.00 0.89 -9.83
N TYR A 303 -13.80 -0.16 -10.04
CA TYR A 303 -15.15 -0.02 -10.55
C TYR A 303 -16.09 0.67 -9.55
N PHE A 304 -16.01 0.30 -8.28
CA PHE A 304 -16.75 0.97 -7.20
C PHE A 304 -16.41 2.46 -7.12
N LEU A 305 -15.12 2.80 -7.14
CA LEU A 305 -14.68 4.20 -7.12
C LEU A 305 -15.07 4.95 -8.38
N GLY A 306 -15.11 4.29 -9.54
CA GLY A 306 -15.58 4.88 -10.79
C GLY A 306 -17.07 5.18 -10.76
N GLN A 307 -17.89 4.26 -10.25
CA GLN A 307 -19.33 4.45 -10.13
C GLN A 307 -19.71 5.51 -9.09
N SER A 308 -18.93 5.65 -8.02
CA SER A 308 -19.18 6.65 -6.97
C SER A 308 -19.05 8.11 -7.46
N LEU A 309 -18.52 8.33 -8.67
CA LEU A 309 -18.36 9.68 -9.23
C LEU A 309 -19.69 10.29 -9.66
N ASP A 310 -20.65 9.53 -10.18
CA ASP A 310 -21.99 10.02 -10.55
C ASP A 310 -23.08 8.95 -10.66
N GLU A 311 -22.75 7.69 -11.01
CA GLU A 311 -23.77 6.64 -11.23
C GLU A 311 -24.38 6.12 -9.93
N ASP A 312 -23.53 5.92 -8.91
CA ASP A 312 -23.92 5.37 -7.61
C ASP A 312 -23.14 6.07 -6.49
N PRO A 313 -23.38 7.40 -6.29
CA PRO A 313 -22.62 8.21 -5.35
C PRO A 313 -22.85 7.75 -3.92
N GLU A 314 -21.77 7.66 -3.17
CA GLU A 314 -21.80 7.44 -1.73
C GLU A 314 -22.48 8.65 -1.03
N TYR A 315 -23.00 8.42 0.16
CA TYR A 315 -23.61 9.46 0.98
C TYR A 315 -23.34 9.20 2.47
N GLU A 316 -23.45 10.26 3.25
CA GLU A 316 -23.34 10.19 4.71
C GLU A 316 -24.44 9.30 5.31
N VAL A 317 -24.03 8.39 6.19
CA VAL A 317 -24.93 7.49 6.92
C VAL A 317 -24.81 7.76 8.41
N GLU A 318 -25.95 7.98 9.07
CA GLU A 318 -25.99 8.15 10.51
C GLU A 318 -25.56 6.85 11.22
N LYS A 319 -24.67 6.99 12.22
CA LYS A 319 -24.22 5.86 13.03
C LYS A 319 -25.37 5.21 13.81
N ASP A 320 -25.24 3.93 14.14
CA ASP A 320 -26.19 3.27 15.06
C ASP A 320 -26.14 3.93 16.45
N ALA A 321 -27.30 4.03 17.11
CA ALA A 321 -27.40 4.64 18.43
C ALA A 321 -26.53 3.96 19.52
N ARG A 322 -26.17 2.68 19.31
CA ARG A 322 -25.29 1.89 20.19
C ARG A 322 -23.80 2.10 19.90
N THR A 323 -23.48 2.77 18.81
CA THR A 323 -22.08 3.09 18.46
C THR A 323 -21.56 4.20 19.36
N PRO A 324 -20.34 4.07 19.92
CA PRO A 324 -19.68 5.13 20.66
C PRO A 324 -19.62 6.46 19.87
N PRO A 325 -19.38 7.60 20.51
CA PRO A 325 -19.19 8.86 19.81
C PRO A 325 -18.03 8.75 18.82
N ILE A 326 -18.27 9.25 17.60
CA ILE A 326 -17.26 9.45 16.56
C ILE A 326 -17.29 10.93 16.15
N ALA A 327 -16.15 11.48 15.75
CA ALA A 327 -16.08 12.83 15.23
C ALA A 327 -16.74 12.91 13.84
N ASN A 328 -17.23 14.08 13.47
CA ASN A 328 -17.85 14.27 12.14
C ASN A 328 -16.84 14.05 11.01
N GLU A 329 -15.56 14.40 11.25
CA GLU A 329 -14.49 14.21 10.30
C GLU A 329 -14.15 12.72 10.06
N GLU A 330 -14.60 11.84 10.94
CA GLU A 330 -14.43 10.38 10.88
C GLU A 330 -15.60 9.66 10.20
N ASN A 331 -16.63 10.40 9.77
CA ASN A 331 -17.75 9.87 8.99
C ASN A 331 -17.92 10.65 7.67
N PRO A 332 -16.95 10.61 6.78
CA PRO A 332 -17.06 11.27 5.48
C PRO A 332 -18.10 10.58 4.58
N ASP A 333 -18.73 11.36 3.72
CA ASP A 333 -19.73 10.89 2.76
C ASP A 333 -19.14 9.94 1.70
N ALA A 334 -17.88 10.11 1.33
CA ALA A 334 -17.22 9.28 0.32
C ALA A 334 -15.98 8.53 0.85
N THR A 335 -15.72 7.34 0.32
CA THR A 335 -14.51 6.57 0.59
C THR A 335 -13.25 7.32 0.16
N ILE A 336 -13.27 7.92 -1.03
CA ILE A 336 -12.25 8.86 -1.52
C ILE A 336 -13.00 9.94 -2.29
N GLY A 337 -12.84 11.19 -1.88
CA GLY A 337 -13.42 12.32 -2.58
C GLY A 337 -12.65 12.64 -3.87
N PHE A 338 -13.34 12.60 -5.00
CA PHE A 338 -12.81 13.01 -6.29
C PHE A 338 -13.53 14.24 -6.81
N ILE A 339 -12.84 15.02 -7.64
CA ILE A 339 -13.41 16.17 -8.34
C ILE A 339 -13.33 15.91 -9.85
N VAL A 340 -14.46 16.01 -10.54
CA VAL A 340 -14.55 16.00 -12.00
C VAL A 340 -14.88 17.40 -12.47
N SER A 341 -14.05 17.99 -13.33
CA SER A 341 -14.22 19.38 -13.80
C SER A 341 -13.89 19.55 -15.27
N GLY A 342 -14.48 20.57 -15.91
CA GLY A 342 -14.16 20.95 -17.30
C GLY A 342 -12.90 21.82 -17.42
N SER A 343 -12.36 22.34 -16.30
CA SER A 343 -11.17 23.19 -16.27
C SER A 343 -10.08 22.57 -15.38
N PRO A 344 -8.80 22.89 -15.62
CA PRO A 344 -7.70 22.42 -14.78
C PRO A 344 -7.91 22.80 -13.30
N PRO A 345 -7.74 21.86 -12.37
CA PRO A 345 -7.79 22.20 -10.94
C PRO A 345 -6.59 23.08 -10.57
N LEU A 346 -6.83 24.12 -9.77
CA LEU A 346 -5.80 25.12 -9.41
C LEU A 346 -4.79 24.59 -8.37
N GLU A 347 -5.22 23.71 -7.47
CA GLU A 347 -4.45 23.27 -6.30
C GLU A 347 -4.57 21.75 -6.05
N ALA A 348 -4.59 20.92 -7.09
CA ALA A 348 -4.65 19.48 -6.91
C ALA A 348 -3.25 18.86 -6.88
N ASP A 349 -2.95 18.10 -5.83
CA ASP A 349 -1.71 17.32 -5.71
C ASP A 349 -1.62 16.27 -6.84
N LEU A 350 -2.78 15.75 -7.25
CA LEU A 350 -2.89 14.73 -8.29
C LEU A 350 -4.08 15.03 -9.20
N ALA A 351 -3.81 15.24 -10.49
CA ALA A 351 -4.84 15.43 -11.52
C ALA A 351 -4.45 14.79 -12.85
N ILE A 352 -5.45 14.35 -13.60
CA ILE A 352 -5.32 13.84 -14.97
C ILE A 352 -6.39 14.46 -15.86
N ARG A 353 -6.16 14.46 -17.17
CA ARG A 353 -7.16 14.83 -18.18
C ARG A 353 -7.52 13.62 -19.02
N THR A 354 -8.82 13.35 -19.16
CA THR A 354 -9.35 12.32 -20.07
C THR A 354 -10.75 12.73 -20.53
N ASN A 355 -11.12 12.45 -21.78
CA ASN A 355 -12.42 12.80 -22.39
C ASN A 355 -12.85 14.26 -22.15
N ASN A 356 -11.93 15.22 -22.29
CA ASN A 356 -12.13 16.65 -22.04
C ASN A 356 -12.49 17.06 -20.60
N HIS A 357 -12.45 16.13 -19.64
CA HIS A 357 -12.62 16.41 -18.22
C HIS A 357 -11.31 16.20 -17.47
N TYR A 358 -11.16 16.94 -16.38
CA TYR A 358 -10.10 16.75 -15.41
C TYR A 358 -10.65 15.96 -14.23
N TYR A 359 -9.91 14.94 -13.83
CA TYR A 359 -10.17 14.14 -12.64
C TYR A 359 -9.05 14.41 -11.65
N SER A 360 -9.40 14.68 -10.42
CA SER A 360 -8.43 14.92 -9.34
C SER A 360 -8.94 14.34 -8.03
N VAL A 361 -8.01 14.02 -7.12
CA VAL A 361 -8.35 13.73 -5.73
C VAL A 361 -8.65 15.06 -5.03
N ASN A 362 -9.72 15.11 -4.24
CA ASN A 362 -10.07 16.30 -3.47
C ASN A 362 -9.12 16.43 -2.27
N THR A 363 -8.06 17.21 -2.43
CA THR A 363 -7.06 17.46 -1.39
C THR A 363 -7.24 18.81 -0.70
N ALA A 364 -8.44 19.41 -0.82
CA ALA A 364 -8.83 20.65 -0.15
C ALA A 364 -9.84 20.38 0.98
N GLY A 365 -9.91 21.32 1.94
CA GLY A 365 -10.89 21.28 3.03
C GLY A 365 -10.59 20.26 4.14
N PRO A 366 -11.57 20.00 5.03
CA PRO A 366 -11.37 19.19 6.24
C PRO A 366 -11.06 17.71 5.94
N LEU A 367 -11.55 17.16 4.83
CA LEU A 367 -11.35 15.78 4.42
C LEU A 367 -10.09 15.57 3.54
N ALA A 368 -9.22 16.59 3.42
CA ALA A 368 -8.03 16.49 2.57
C ALA A 368 -7.12 15.33 2.95
N ASN A 369 -6.86 15.12 4.24
CA ASN A 369 -6.03 14.02 4.72
C ASN A 369 -6.72 12.67 4.53
N TRP A 370 -8.01 12.58 4.83
CA TRP A 370 -8.81 11.39 4.54
C TRP A 370 -8.65 10.94 3.08
N ASN A 371 -8.83 11.85 2.14
CA ASN A 371 -8.73 11.53 0.72
C ASN A 371 -7.30 11.14 0.28
N ARG A 372 -6.26 11.78 0.88
CA ARG A 372 -4.86 11.39 0.64
C ARG A 372 -4.58 10.00 1.17
N ASP A 373 -5.00 9.69 2.40
CA ASP A 373 -4.80 8.40 3.04
C ASP A 373 -5.54 7.29 2.28
N GLY A 374 -6.78 7.53 1.85
CA GLY A 374 -7.54 6.61 1.01
C GLY A 374 -6.87 6.34 -0.33
N PHE A 375 -6.33 7.37 -0.98
CA PHE A 375 -5.62 7.18 -2.23
C PHE A 375 -4.26 6.48 -2.05
N GLN A 376 -3.54 6.76 -0.97
CA GLN A 376 -2.32 6.03 -0.59
C GLN A 376 -2.63 4.55 -0.34
N MET A 377 -3.71 4.25 0.36
CA MET A 377 -4.16 2.88 0.59
C MET A 377 -4.49 2.16 -0.71
N LEU A 378 -5.19 2.83 -1.63
CA LEU A 378 -5.46 2.30 -2.97
C LEU A 378 -4.17 1.98 -3.73
N TYR A 379 -3.14 2.83 -3.62
CA TYR A 379 -1.83 2.57 -4.21
C TYR A 379 -1.15 1.35 -3.60
N LEU A 380 -1.21 1.15 -2.30
CA LEU A 380 -0.69 -0.05 -1.63
C LEU A 380 -1.42 -1.32 -2.08
N LEU A 381 -2.74 -1.27 -2.21
CA LEU A 381 -3.55 -2.39 -2.72
C LEU A 381 -3.18 -2.74 -4.17
N PHE A 382 -2.90 -1.73 -4.99
CA PHE A 382 -2.36 -1.95 -6.33
C PHE A 382 -1.02 -2.68 -6.29
N GLN A 383 -0.08 -2.23 -5.46
CA GLN A 383 1.21 -2.90 -5.30
C GLN A 383 1.08 -4.36 -4.83
N MET A 384 0.08 -4.66 -4.00
CA MET A 384 -0.22 -6.04 -3.57
C MET A 384 -0.82 -6.92 -4.68
N THR A 385 -1.30 -6.32 -5.76
CA THR A 385 -1.88 -7.01 -6.92
C THR A 385 -0.83 -7.31 -7.97
N ILE A 386 0.17 -6.43 -8.13
CA ILE A 386 1.30 -6.61 -9.06
C ILE A 386 2.37 -7.44 -8.35
N THR A 387 2.78 -8.57 -8.94
CA THR A 387 3.85 -9.37 -8.33
C THR A 387 5.19 -9.19 -9.01
N ASP A 388 5.26 -9.16 -10.33
CA ASP A 388 6.51 -8.97 -11.05
C ASP A 388 6.26 -8.22 -12.36
N ILE A 389 6.92 -7.09 -12.52
CA ILE A 389 7.02 -6.41 -13.81
C ILE A 389 8.06 -7.18 -14.65
N PRO A 390 7.73 -7.61 -15.88
CA PRO A 390 8.70 -8.30 -16.72
C PRO A 390 9.96 -7.45 -16.87
N ARG A 391 11.12 -7.99 -16.46
CA ARG A 391 12.40 -7.33 -16.65
C ARG A 391 12.81 -7.51 -18.12
N VAL A 392 12.70 -6.46 -18.92
CA VAL A 392 13.37 -6.40 -20.21
C VAL A 392 14.87 -6.34 -19.91
N GLY A 393 15.65 -7.22 -20.50
CA GLY A 393 17.05 -7.48 -20.20
C GLY A 393 17.83 -6.22 -19.84
N VAL A 394 18.51 -6.27 -18.70
CA VAL A 394 19.25 -5.14 -18.13
C VAL A 394 20.37 -4.76 -19.10
N PRO A 395 20.41 -3.54 -19.66
CA PRO A 395 21.61 -3.07 -20.31
C PRO A 395 22.72 -3.03 -19.26
N SER A 396 23.81 -3.74 -19.49
CA SER A 396 24.98 -3.65 -18.63
C SER A 396 25.47 -2.19 -18.63
N ILE A 397 25.66 -1.61 -17.45
CA ILE A 397 26.23 -0.26 -17.32
C ILE A 397 27.66 -0.34 -17.86
N THR A 398 27.87 0.21 -19.07
CA THR A 398 29.21 0.38 -19.60
C THR A 398 29.69 1.78 -19.16
N ILE A 399 30.54 1.82 -18.15
CA ILE A 399 31.23 3.05 -17.81
C ILE A 399 32.30 3.22 -18.89
N ALA A 400 32.05 4.08 -19.86
CA ALA A 400 33.08 4.53 -20.78
C ALA A 400 34.06 5.41 -20.00
N LYS A 401 35.34 5.04 -19.99
CA LYS A 401 36.46 5.83 -19.45
C LYS A 401 36.79 6.97 -20.39
#